data_c79669e7cd626362dcc18921e4a749e3
#
_entry.id   c79669e7cd626362dcc18921e4a749e3
#
_cell.length_a   1.000
_cell.length_b   1.000
_cell.length_c   1.000
_cell.angle_alpha   90.00
_cell.angle_beta   90.00
_cell.angle_gamma   90.00
#
_symmetry.space_group_name_H-M   'P 1'
#
loop_
_entity.id
_entity.type
_entity.pdbx_description
1 polymer ?
#
loop_
_entity_poly.entity_id
_entity_poly.type
_entity_poly.pdbx_seq_one_letter_code
_entity_poly.pdbx_strand_id
1 'polypeptide(L)'
;MKRMIFISSLILAGCAKVGDYQAKCEQQYSKMSDMAQCLDRSISSDSRLASAASPKLYVSAAKLLGKGVDEGKISDAQARFELQNLYLNLQRQEAADQQARSMATQQALMSYQAISTMQAIEQNARQPVITQQSPMRVDTYTNCNSGLGNTVTCNSSSNIR
;
A
#
# COMPACT_ATOMS: atom_id res chain seq x y z
N MET A 1 35.99 40.32 12.33
CA MET A 1 35.83 38.85 12.40
C MET A 1 34.41 38.54 11.91
N LYS A 2 34.22 38.13 10.63
CA LYS A 2 32.91 37.80 10.02
C LYS A 2 32.64 36.32 10.25
N ARG A 3 31.68 35.98 11.10
CA ARG A 3 31.22 34.60 11.29
C ARG A 3 30.36 34.22 10.09
N MET A 4 30.88 33.35 9.21
CA MET A 4 30.12 32.66 8.19
C MET A 4 29.29 31.57 8.87
N ILE A 5 27.98 31.76 8.93
CA ILE A 5 27.02 30.74 9.32
C ILE A 5 26.75 29.88 8.08
N PHE A 6 27.37 28.69 8.05
CA PHE A 6 27.04 27.63 7.10
C PHE A 6 25.68 27.05 7.50
N ILE A 7 24.63 27.49 6.83
CA ILE A 7 23.31 26.85 6.89
C ILE A 7 23.44 25.56 6.08
N SER A 8 23.69 24.48 6.79
CA SER A 8 23.67 23.12 6.23
C SER A 8 22.20 22.79 5.90
N SER A 9 21.80 23.02 4.64
CA SER A 9 20.49 22.59 4.13
C SER A 9 20.47 21.05 4.15
N LEU A 10 19.85 20.46 5.18
CA LEU A 10 19.43 19.06 5.15
C LEU A 10 18.44 18.90 4.00
N ILE A 11 18.93 18.44 2.86
CA ILE A 11 18.10 17.96 1.77
C ILE A 11 17.41 16.70 2.28
N LEU A 12 16.17 16.85 2.78
CA LEU A 12 15.26 15.72 2.91
C LEU A 12 15.08 15.17 1.49
N ALA A 13 15.80 14.09 1.19
CA ALA A 13 15.59 13.28 -0.01
C ALA A 13 14.23 12.56 0.14
N GLY A 14 13.14 13.31 0.08
CA GLY A 14 11.79 12.77 -0.07
C GLY A 14 11.76 11.98 -1.37
N CYS A 15 11.20 10.77 -1.34
CA CYS A 15 10.99 9.97 -2.53
C CYS A 15 10.16 10.80 -3.53
N ALA A 16 10.81 11.35 -4.57
CA ALA A 16 10.13 12.09 -5.60
C ALA A 16 9.10 11.18 -6.28
N LYS A 17 7.87 11.66 -6.36
CA LYS A 17 6.77 10.97 -7.05
C LYS A 17 6.67 11.52 -8.48
N VAL A 18 6.04 10.76 -9.36
CA VAL A 18 5.78 11.20 -10.75
C VAL A 18 5.12 12.59 -10.80
N GLY A 19 4.18 12.85 -9.87
CA GLY A 19 3.52 14.16 -9.76
C GLY A 19 4.46 15.32 -9.46
N ASP A 20 5.56 15.10 -8.72
CA ASP A 20 6.53 16.16 -8.42
C ASP A 20 7.30 16.57 -9.68
N TYR A 21 7.65 15.60 -10.53
CA TYR A 21 8.28 15.85 -11.84
C TYR A 21 7.31 16.51 -12.80
N GLN A 22 6.04 16.06 -12.82
CA GLN A 22 5.01 16.70 -13.63
C GLN A 22 4.83 18.17 -13.25
N ALA A 23 4.64 18.48 -11.96
CA ALA A 23 4.45 19.85 -11.50
C ALA A 23 5.61 20.77 -11.90
N LYS A 24 6.86 20.27 -11.84
CA LYS A 24 8.04 21.02 -12.30
C LYS A 24 8.01 21.26 -13.81
N CYS A 25 7.65 20.24 -14.59
CA CYS A 25 7.59 20.36 -16.05
C CYS A 25 6.44 21.27 -16.50
N GLU A 26 5.30 21.25 -15.81
CA GLU A 26 4.17 22.14 -16.07
C GLU A 26 4.48 23.61 -15.79
N GLN A 27 5.31 23.89 -14.79
CA GLN A 27 5.80 25.26 -14.53
C GLN A 27 6.74 25.77 -15.61
N GLN A 28 7.48 24.89 -16.28
CA GLN A 28 8.46 25.25 -17.29
C GLN A 28 7.89 25.31 -18.71
N TYR A 29 6.88 24.47 -18.98
CA TYR A 29 6.34 24.29 -20.33
C TYR A 29 4.83 24.43 -20.34
N SER A 30 4.34 25.42 -21.08
CA SER A 30 2.90 25.63 -21.27
C SER A 30 2.30 24.65 -22.28
N LYS A 31 3.09 24.19 -23.25
CA LYS A 31 2.66 23.26 -24.29
C LYS A 31 2.75 21.81 -23.79
N MET A 32 1.68 21.04 -24.01
CA MET A 32 1.57 19.67 -23.51
C MET A 32 2.68 18.74 -24.04
N SER A 33 3.06 18.86 -25.32
CA SER A 33 4.11 18.02 -25.90
C SER A 33 5.49 18.29 -25.29
N ASP A 34 5.81 19.55 -25.00
CA ASP A 34 7.09 19.95 -24.38
C ASP A 34 7.13 19.49 -22.91
N MET A 35 6.01 19.64 -22.21
CA MET A 35 5.85 19.14 -20.84
C MET A 35 6.03 17.62 -20.79
N ALA A 36 5.45 16.88 -21.73
CA ALA A 36 5.59 15.42 -21.81
C ALA A 36 7.04 14.97 -22.08
N GLN A 37 7.79 15.72 -22.90
CA GLN A 37 9.22 15.47 -23.14
C GLN A 37 10.07 15.77 -21.90
N CYS A 38 9.76 16.84 -21.17
CA CYS A 38 10.40 17.16 -19.90
C CYS A 38 10.17 16.03 -18.89
N LEU A 39 8.94 15.58 -18.78
CA LEU A 39 8.54 14.49 -17.86
C LEU A 39 9.27 13.18 -18.22
N ASP A 40 9.35 12.83 -19.49
CA ASP A 40 10.08 11.64 -19.97
C ASP A 40 11.56 11.69 -19.55
N ARG A 41 12.23 12.80 -19.78
CA ARG A 41 13.64 12.99 -19.38
C ARG A 41 13.81 12.90 -17.86
N SER A 42 12.93 13.54 -17.11
CA SER A 42 13.00 13.58 -15.65
C SER A 42 12.80 12.19 -15.03
N ILE A 43 11.82 11.42 -15.52
CA ILE A 43 11.54 10.07 -15.03
C ILE A 43 12.63 9.09 -15.48
N SER A 44 13.13 9.21 -16.71
CA SER A 44 14.22 8.35 -17.20
C SER A 44 15.53 8.55 -16.44
N SER A 45 15.75 9.72 -15.86
CA SER A 45 16.93 10.02 -15.02
C SER A 45 16.81 9.48 -13.59
N ASP A 46 15.61 9.17 -13.10
CA ASP A 46 15.39 8.52 -11.80
C ASP A 46 15.29 7.00 -11.98
N SER A 47 16.34 6.27 -11.62
CA SER A 47 16.44 4.82 -11.82
C SER A 47 15.29 4.04 -11.18
N ARG A 48 14.70 4.54 -10.09
CA ARG A 48 13.57 3.90 -9.39
C ARG A 48 12.28 4.03 -10.20
N LEU A 49 12.02 5.22 -10.74
CA LEU A 49 10.83 5.48 -11.57
C LEU A 49 10.99 4.92 -12.97
N ALA A 50 12.20 4.98 -13.53
CA ALA A 50 12.51 4.43 -14.86
C ALA A 50 12.31 2.92 -14.96
N SER A 51 12.44 2.18 -13.86
CA SER A 51 12.21 0.73 -13.82
C SER A 51 10.75 0.33 -13.58
N ALA A 52 9.93 1.23 -13.01
CA ALA A 52 8.56 0.93 -12.60
C ALA A 52 7.56 1.01 -13.78
N ALA A 53 6.54 0.14 -13.77
CA ALA A 53 5.55 0.05 -14.85
C ALA A 53 4.62 1.27 -14.91
N SER A 54 4.09 1.72 -13.76
CA SER A 54 3.15 2.84 -13.71
C SER A 54 3.74 4.15 -14.22
N PRO A 55 4.97 4.57 -13.82
CA PRO A 55 5.62 5.75 -14.40
C PRO A 55 5.84 5.66 -15.92
N LYS A 56 6.23 4.50 -16.43
CA LYS A 56 6.40 4.28 -17.88
C LYS A 56 5.08 4.45 -18.64
N LEU A 57 4.01 3.84 -18.12
CA LEU A 57 2.68 3.98 -18.69
C LEU A 57 2.24 5.45 -18.69
N TYR A 58 2.45 6.14 -17.58
CA TYR A 58 2.10 7.55 -17.44
C TYR A 58 2.83 8.45 -18.45
N VAL A 59 4.14 8.29 -18.58
CA VAL A 59 4.95 9.02 -19.58
C VAL A 59 4.50 8.73 -21.01
N SER A 60 4.21 7.46 -21.32
CA SER A 60 3.72 7.06 -22.63
C SER A 60 2.38 7.72 -22.96
N ALA A 61 1.48 7.78 -22.00
CA ALA A 61 0.20 8.46 -22.13
C ALA A 61 0.38 9.99 -22.32
N ALA A 62 1.28 10.62 -21.53
CA ALA A 62 1.57 12.04 -21.67
C ALA A 62 2.09 12.39 -23.08
N LYS A 63 2.98 11.58 -23.62
CA LYS A 63 3.50 11.76 -24.99
C LYS A 63 2.43 11.58 -26.05
N LEU A 64 1.55 10.58 -25.89
CA LEU A 64 0.43 10.36 -26.81
C LEU A 64 -0.57 11.52 -26.80
N LEU A 65 -0.93 12.01 -25.59
CA LEU A 65 -1.80 13.18 -25.43
C LEU A 65 -1.17 14.43 -26.01
N GLY A 66 0.13 14.68 -25.75
CA GLY A 66 0.87 15.80 -26.35
C GLY A 66 0.85 15.78 -27.88
N LYS A 67 1.04 14.60 -28.47
CA LYS A 67 0.92 14.39 -29.92
C LYS A 67 -0.51 14.70 -30.41
N GLY A 68 -1.54 14.25 -29.69
CA GLY A 68 -2.95 14.54 -30.01
C GLY A 68 -3.25 16.03 -30.01
N VAL A 69 -2.66 16.80 -29.09
CA VAL A 69 -2.76 18.27 -29.05
C VAL A 69 -2.05 18.91 -30.25
N ASP A 70 -0.84 18.46 -30.58
CA ASP A 70 -0.08 18.98 -31.73
C ASP A 70 -0.76 18.73 -33.07
N GLU A 71 -1.48 17.62 -33.17
CA GLU A 71 -2.29 17.27 -34.34
C GLU A 71 -3.68 17.94 -34.35
N GLY A 72 -4.01 18.75 -33.35
CA GLY A 72 -5.32 19.42 -33.22
C GLY A 72 -6.50 18.48 -32.96
N LYS A 73 -6.25 17.23 -32.57
CA LYS A 73 -7.29 16.22 -32.28
C LYS A 73 -7.99 16.44 -30.96
N ILE A 74 -7.27 16.98 -29.99
CA ILE A 74 -7.76 17.30 -28.64
C ILE A 74 -7.20 18.65 -28.19
N SER A 75 -7.89 19.34 -27.31
CA SER A 75 -7.38 20.58 -26.72
C SER A 75 -6.32 20.29 -25.64
N ASP A 76 -5.44 21.26 -25.39
CA ASP A 76 -4.45 21.14 -24.30
C ASP A 76 -5.11 20.93 -22.93
N ALA A 77 -6.22 21.61 -22.67
CA ALA A 77 -6.98 21.46 -21.44
C ALA A 77 -7.55 20.03 -21.29
N GLN A 78 -8.08 19.45 -22.36
CA GLN A 78 -8.57 18.07 -22.37
C GLN A 78 -7.42 17.09 -22.15
N ALA A 79 -6.28 17.26 -22.81
CA ALA A 79 -5.11 16.41 -22.62
C ALA A 79 -4.61 16.40 -21.17
N ARG A 80 -4.55 17.57 -20.52
CA ARG A 80 -4.16 17.69 -19.11
C ARG A 80 -5.17 17.02 -18.19
N PHE A 81 -6.46 17.17 -18.46
CA PHE A 81 -7.52 16.51 -17.69
C PHE A 81 -7.44 14.98 -17.78
N GLU A 82 -7.23 14.44 -18.98
CA GLU A 82 -7.08 13.00 -19.18
C GLU A 82 -5.80 12.46 -18.48
N LEU A 83 -4.72 13.21 -18.56
CA LEU A 83 -3.48 12.84 -17.87
C LEU A 83 -3.64 12.85 -16.36
N GLN A 84 -4.36 13.84 -15.81
CA GLN A 84 -4.69 13.90 -14.39
C GLN A 84 -5.56 12.70 -13.94
N ASN A 85 -6.57 12.35 -14.72
CA ASN A 85 -7.42 11.19 -14.46
C ASN A 85 -6.62 9.90 -14.43
N LEU A 86 -5.72 9.72 -15.39
CA LEU A 86 -4.81 8.58 -15.41
C LEU A 86 -3.94 8.53 -14.16
N TYR A 87 -3.39 9.67 -13.74
CA TYR A 87 -2.58 9.75 -12.52
C TYR A 87 -3.34 9.28 -11.28
N LEU A 88 -4.56 9.77 -11.10
CA LEU A 88 -5.42 9.37 -9.97
C LEU A 88 -5.78 7.88 -10.01
N ASN A 89 -6.02 7.33 -11.20
CA ASN A 89 -6.32 5.91 -11.36
C ASN A 89 -5.10 5.03 -11.02
N LEU A 90 -3.91 5.40 -11.48
CA LEU A 90 -2.67 4.71 -11.16
C LEU A 90 -2.39 4.75 -9.65
N GLN A 91 -2.59 5.89 -8.99
CA GLN A 91 -2.44 6.00 -7.54
C GLN A 91 -3.39 5.09 -6.77
N ARG A 92 -4.67 5.01 -7.20
CA ARG A 92 -5.64 4.11 -6.56
C ARG A 92 -5.25 2.64 -6.75
N GLN A 93 -4.78 2.28 -7.93
CA GLN A 93 -4.31 0.93 -8.21
C GLN A 93 -3.09 0.56 -7.36
N GLU A 94 -2.10 1.45 -7.27
CA GLU A 94 -0.92 1.23 -6.42
C GLU A 94 -1.29 1.10 -4.94
N ALA A 95 -2.23 1.91 -4.44
CA ALA A 95 -2.73 1.80 -3.07
C ALA A 95 -3.45 0.46 -2.82
N ALA A 96 -4.28 0.00 -3.77
CA ALA A 96 -4.97 -1.29 -3.69
C ALA A 96 -3.97 -2.45 -3.70
N ASP A 97 -2.94 -2.40 -4.57
CA ASP A 97 -1.89 -3.41 -4.63
C ASP A 97 -1.06 -3.48 -3.34
N GLN A 98 -0.75 -2.31 -2.74
CA GLN A 98 -0.06 -2.26 -1.44
C GLN A 98 -0.91 -2.88 -0.33
N GLN A 99 -2.20 -2.58 -0.31
CA GLN A 99 -3.13 -3.16 0.67
C GLN A 99 -3.23 -4.68 0.50
N ALA A 100 -3.35 -5.17 -0.75
CA ALA A 100 -3.40 -6.60 -1.04
C ALA A 100 -2.12 -7.31 -0.59
N ARG A 101 -0.95 -6.72 -0.84
CA ARG A 101 0.35 -7.28 -0.39
C ARG A 101 0.46 -7.30 1.13
N SER A 102 -0.01 -6.25 1.82
CA SER A 102 0.03 -6.21 3.29
C SER A 102 -0.87 -7.29 3.90
N MET A 103 -2.08 -7.48 3.36
CA MET A 103 -2.98 -8.56 3.79
C MET A 103 -2.40 -9.94 3.53
N ALA A 104 -1.80 -10.17 2.35
CA ALA A 104 -1.15 -11.44 2.03
C ALA A 104 0.03 -11.74 3.00
N THR A 105 0.81 -10.72 3.36
CA THR A 105 1.90 -10.85 4.33
C THR A 105 1.37 -11.20 5.72
N GLN A 106 0.31 -10.54 6.18
CA GLN A 106 -0.32 -10.85 7.47
C GLN A 106 -0.87 -12.28 7.50
N GLN A 107 -1.52 -12.71 6.41
CA GLN A 107 -2.05 -14.06 6.28
C GLN A 107 -0.94 -15.12 6.29
N ALA A 108 0.19 -14.84 5.62
CA ALA A 108 1.37 -15.71 5.66
C ALA A 108 1.97 -15.81 7.07
N LEU A 109 2.04 -14.69 7.82
CA LEU A 109 2.52 -14.70 9.21
C LEU A 109 1.59 -15.50 10.13
N MET A 110 0.27 -15.34 10.00
CA MET A 110 -0.68 -16.13 10.79
C MET A 110 -0.60 -17.62 10.48
N SER A 111 -0.43 -18.01 9.22
CA SER A 111 -0.25 -19.41 8.85
C SER A 111 1.05 -20.00 9.41
N TYR A 112 2.14 -19.22 9.39
CA TYR A 112 3.41 -19.64 9.98
C TYR A 112 3.30 -19.84 11.50
N GLN A 113 2.61 -18.94 12.22
CA GLN A 113 2.35 -19.09 13.65
C GLN A 113 1.49 -20.33 13.96
N ALA A 114 0.48 -20.60 13.14
CA ALA A 114 -0.35 -21.80 13.31
C ALA A 114 0.46 -23.09 13.15
N ILE A 115 1.37 -23.16 12.17
CA ILE A 115 2.26 -24.30 11.96
C ILE A 115 3.23 -24.47 13.14
N SER A 116 3.83 -23.38 13.63
CA SER A 116 4.77 -23.43 14.76
C SER A 116 4.10 -23.89 16.06
N THR A 117 2.85 -23.48 16.31
CA THR A 117 2.07 -23.95 17.47
C THR A 117 1.70 -25.42 17.34
N MET A 118 1.33 -25.92 16.16
CA MET A 118 1.07 -27.34 15.93
C MET A 118 2.32 -28.19 16.18
N GLN A 119 3.49 -27.76 15.73
CA GLN A 119 4.75 -28.47 16.00
C GLN A 119 5.10 -28.50 17.49
N ALA A 120 4.84 -27.42 18.22
CA ALA A 120 5.05 -27.38 19.67
C ALA A 120 4.11 -28.32 20.42
N ILE A 121 2.85 -28.43 19.99
CA ILE A 121 1.87 -29.36 20.54
C ILE A 121 2.30 -30.81 20.26
N GLU A 122 2.76 -31.12 19.05
CA GLU A 122 3.21 -32.47 18.70
C GLU A 122 4.46 -32.90 19.49
N GLN A 123 5.40 -31.99 19.72
CA GLN A 123 6.58 -32.26 20.57
C GLN A 123 6.19 -32.50 22.02
N ASN A 124 5.25 -31.74 22.58
CA ASN A 124 4.76 -31.94 23.93
C ASN A 124 3.94 -33.25 24.07
N ALA A 125 3.22 -33.65 23.02
CA ALA A 125 2.48 -34.93 23.03
C ALA A 125 3.39 -36.18 23.02
N ARG A 126 4.65 -36.04 22.58
CA ARG A 126 5.66 -37.12 22.60
C ARG A 126 6.42 -37.23 23.92
N GLN A 127 6.27 -36.28 24.83
CA GLN A 127 6.82 -36.40 26.18
C GLN A 127 5.93 -37.38 26.99
N PRO A 128 6.50 -38.40 27.65
CA PRO A 128 5.72 -39.30 28.48
C PRO A 128 5.09 -38.48 29.60
N VAL A 129 3.77 -38.36 29.56
CA VAL A 129 2.98 -37.71 30.60
C VAL A 129 3.17 -38.51 31.88
N ILE A 130 3.97 -38.01 32.82
CA ILE A 130 3.94 -38.48 34.20
C ILE A 130 2.60 -38.00 34.78
N THR A 131 1.61 -38.85 34.66
CA THR A 131 0.26 -38.63 35.16
C THR A 131 0.26 -38.59 36.68
N GLN A 132 0.30 -37.38 37.24
CA GLN A 132 -0.30 -37.10 38.55
C GLN A 132 -0.92 -35.70 38.50
N GLN A 133 -2.03 -35.57 37.79
CA GLN A 133 -2.94 -34.47 38.01
C GLN A 133 -4.35 -35.03 38.15
N SER A 134 -4.92 -34.81 39.33
CA SER A 134 -6.34 -35.04 39.64
C SER A 134 -7.20 -34.41 38.53
N PRO A 135 -8.28 -35.04 38.09
CA PRO A 135 -9.13 -34.47 37.03
C PRO A 135 -9.68 -33.12 37.48
N MET A 136 -9.15 -32.07 36.87
CA MET A 136 -9.66 -30.73 37.05
C MET A 136 -11.02 -30.64 36.37
N ARG A 137 -12.09 -30.49 37.17
CA ARG A 137 -13.45 -30.40 36.66
C ARG A 137 -13.69 -28.97 36.17
N VAL A 138 -13.94 -28.82 34.88
CA VAL A 138 -14.33 -27.56 34.29
C VAL A 138 -15.82 -27.57 34.04
N ASP A 139 -16.57 -26.83 34.84
CA ASP A 139 -18.02 -26.65 34.65
C ASP A 139 -18.22 -25.38 33.78
N THR A 140 -18.67 -25.57 32.55
CA THR A 140 -18.96 -24.44 31.63
C THR A 140 -20.46 -24.22 31.58
N TYR A 141 -20.89 -23.04 31.98
CA TYR A 141 -22.29 -22.62 31.89
C TYR A 141 -22.45 -21.58 30.78
N THR A 142 -23.23 -21.92 29.75
CA THR A 142 -23.54 -21.04 28.63
C THR A 142 -25.02 -20.64 28.69
N ASN A 143 -25.28 -19.36 28.80
CA ASN A 143 -26.62 -18.77 28.76
C ASN A 143 -26.79 -17.94 27.48
N CYS A 144 -27.77 -18.33 26.65
CA CYS A 144 -28.08 -17.61 25.41
C CYS A 144 -29.46 -16.97 25.54
N ASN A 145 -29.53 -15.65 25.29
CA ASN A 145 -30.77 -14.89 25.32
C ASN A 145 -31.10 -14.35 23.93
N SER A 146 -32.30 -14.61 23.44
CA SER A 146 -32.79 -14.06 22.18
C SER A 146 -33.47 -12.71 22.43
N GLY A 147 -32.86 -11.62 21.89
CA GLY A 147 -33.42 -10.29 21.93
C GLY A 147 -34.41 -10.04 20.77
N LEU A 148 -35.28 -9.07 20.94
CA LEU A 148 -36.17 -8.58 19.90
C LEU A 148 -35.34 -8.07 18.70
N GLY A 149 -35.39 -8.80 17.57
CA GLY A 149 -34.68 -8.39 16.35
C GLY A 149 -33.66 -9.40 15.80
N ASN A 150 -33.91 -10.70 15.95
CA ASN A 150 -33.10 -11.78 15.34
C ASN A 150 -31.61 -11.84 15.76
N THR A 151 -31.26 -11.23 16.89
CA THR A 151 -29.93 -11.32 17.49
C THR A 151 -29.93 -12.24 18.69
N VAL A 152 -29.09 -13.28 18.68
CA VAL A 152 -28.85 -14.18 19.81
C VAL A 152 -27.53 -13.78 20.46
N THR A 153 -27.58 -13.41 21.74
CA THR A 153 -26.38 -13.09 22.53
C THR A 153 -26.13 -14.24 23.51
N CYS A 154 -24.98 -14.89 23.41
CA CYS A 154 -24.57 -15.97 24.30
C CYS A 154 -23.44 -15.48 25.23
N ASN A 155 -23.59 -15.73 26.52
CA ASN A 155 -22.58 -15.45 27.54
C ASN A 155 -22.12 -16.77 28.16
N SER A 156 -20.83 -17.07 28.11
CA SER A 156 -20.23 -18.28 28.65
C SER A 156 -19.34 -17.92 29.84
N SER A 157 -19.53 -18.62 30.94
CA SER A 157 -18.64 -18.56 32.11
C SER A 157 -18.13 -19.95 32.47
N SER A 158 -16.83 -20.10 32.70
CA SER A 158 -16.20 -21.35 33.12
C SER A 158 -15.63 -21.20 34.52
N ASN A 159 -15.98 -22.15 35.38
CA ASN A 159 -15.42 -22.29 36.73
C ASN A 159 -14.53 -23.52 36.78
N ILE A 160 -13.29 -23.35 37.21
CA ILE A 160 -12.33 -24.44 37.44
C ILE A 160 -12.32 -24.73 38.93
N ARG A 161 -12.59 -25.98 39.32
CA ARG A 161 -12.44 -26.48 40.67
C ARG A 161 -11.47 -27.65 40.73
#